data_27b024653b58369f831d84afe3e0de2b
#
_entry.id   27b024653b58369f831d84afe3e0de2b
#
_cell.length_a   1.000
_cell.length_b   1.000
_cell.length_c   1.000
_cell.angle_alpha   90.00
_cell.angle_beta   90.00
_cell.angle_gamma   90.00
#
_symmetry.space_group_name_H-M   'P 1'
#
loop_
_entity.id
_entity.type
_entity.pdbx_description
1 polymer ?
#
loop_
_entity_poly.entity_id
_entity_poly.type
_entity_poly.pdbx_seq_one_letter_code
_entity_poly.pdbx_strand_id
1 'polypeptide(L)'
;MAKVANTAEYFETLGDRFLADQAKGVNATIQYSLAGDGGGEWTITIEDGEYKGVQDGGVEKPTLNVMMDAEKFVEMANGDLDGRKAFLTRKLKVKGNIALAQKMQKFFPQG
;
A
#
# COMPACT_ATOMS: atom_id res chain seq x y z
N MET A 1 -16.26 -2.67 -2.02
CA MET A 1 -15.73 -1.30 -2.05
C MET A 1 -15.64 -0.80 -3.48
N ALA A 2 -15.74 0.51 -3.66
CA ALA A 2 -15.61 1.09 -4.99
C ALA A 2 -14.18 0.94 -5.51
N LYS A 3 -14.05 0.66 -6.80
CA LYS A 3 -12.75 0.60 -7.45
C LYS A 3 -12.18 2.01 -7.62
N VAL A 4 -10.87 2.12 -7.67
CA VAL A 4 -10.19 3.39 -7.91
C VAL A 4 -9.76 3.46 -9.37
N ALA A 5 -9.73 4.68 -9.90
CA ALA A 5 -9.36 4.92 -11.30
C ALA A 5 -7.84 5.09 -11.46
N ASN A 6 -7.15 5.57 -10.41
CA ASN A 6 -5.73 5.85 -10.46
C ASN A 6 -5.12 5.83 -9.07
N THR A 7 -3.80 5.99 -9.00
CA THR A 7 -3.06 5.94 -7.73
C THR A 7 -3.44 7.08 -6.79
N ALA A 8 -3.63 8.29 -7.32
CA ALA A 8 -4.01 9.43 -6.49
C ALA A 8 -5.33 9.18 -5.76
N GLU A 9 -6.32 8.65 -6.48
CA GLU A 9 -7.61 8.31 -5.89
C GLU A 9 -7.47 7.23 -4.82
N TYR A 10 -6.60 6.25 -5.04
CA TYR A 10 -6.34 5.21 -4.05
C TYR A 10 -5.88 5.84 -2.72
N PHE A 11 -4.88 6.73 -2.78
CA PHE A 11 -4.34 7.33 -1.57
C PHE A 11 -5.30 8.34 -0.92
N GLU A 12 -6.11 9.04 -1.71
CA GLU A 12 -7.13 9.94 -1.18
C GLU A 12 -8.20 9.18 -0.38
N THR A 13 -8.53 7.96 -0.80
CA THR A 13 -9.58 7.17 -0.17
C THR A 13 -9.06 6.10 0.77
N LEU A 14 -7.76 6.04 0.98
CA LEU A 14 -7.14 4.94 1.74
C LEU A 14 -7.62 4.89 3.18
N GLY A 15 -7.81 6.04 3.81
CA GLY A 15 -8.31 6.11 5.18
C GLY A 15 -9.67 5.46 5.35
N ASP A 16 -10.52 5.52 4.32
CA ASP A 16 -11.84 4.91 4.35
C ASP A 16 -11.79 3.40 4.22
N ARG A 17 -10.69 2.87 3.70
CA ARG A 17 -10.50 1.43 3.49
C ARG A 17 -9.77 0.77 4.64
N PHE A 18 -9.14 1.56 5.49
CA PHE A 18 -8.33 1.06 6.59
C PHE A 18 -9.20 0.39 7.65
N LEU A 19 -8.84 -0.83 8.00
CA LEU A 19 -9.53 -1.60 9.05
C LEU A 19 -8.69 -1.58 10.33
N ALA A 20 -8.99 -0.62 11.21
CA ALA A 20 -8.22 -0.44 12.45
C ALA A 20 -8.20 -1.68 13.34
N ASP A 21 -9.30 -2.44 13.35
CA ASP A 21 -9.37 -3.67 14.15
C ASP A 21 -8.32 -4.69 13.73
N GLN A 22 -7.92 -4.67 12.48
CA GLN A 22 -6.91 -5.60 11.94
C GLN A 22 -5.49 -5.09 12.12
N ALA A 23 -5.33 -3.85 12.53
CA ALA A 23 -4.02 -3.19 12.65
C ALA A 23 -3.61 -2.91 14.09
N LYS A 24 -4.26 -3.52 15.08
CA LYS A 24 -3.96 -3.29 16.50
C LYS A 24 -2.47 -3.49 16.80
N GLY A 25 -1.88 -2.51 17.46
CA GLY A 25 -0.48 -2.56 17.85
C GLY A 25 0.53 -2.30 16.73
N VAL A 26 0.05 -2.01 15.52
CA VAL A 26 0.95 -1.75 14.40
C VAL A 26 1.48 -0.32 14.46
N ASN A 27 2.81 -0.19 14.34
CA ASN A 27 3.50 1.09 14.21
C ASN A 27 4.41 0.97 13.00
N ALA A 28 4.12 1.70 11.93
CA ALA A 28 4.85 1.53 10.69
C ALA A 28 4.75 2.73 9.78
N THR A 29 5.81 2.93 8.99
CA THR A 29 5.78 3.82 7.83
C THR A 29 5.92 2.94 6.60
N ILE A 30 5.02 3.10 5.65
CA ILE A 30 5.01 2.29 4.44
C ILE A 30 5.17 3.23 3.24
N GLN A 31 6.27 3.06 2.53
CA GLN A 31 6.56 3.86 1.35
C GLN A 31 6.17 3.09 0.10
N TYR A 32 5.45 3.76 -0.78
CA TYR A 32 5.07 3.22 -2.09
C TYR A 32 5.90 3.93 -3.15
N SER A 33 6.68 3.17 -3.91
CA SER A 33 7.46 3.68 -5.04
C SER A 33 6.87 3.09 -6.31
N LEU A 34 6.04 3.88 -6.99
CA LEU A 34 5.27 3.41 -8.14
C LEU A 34 5.83 4.02 -9.42
N ALA A 35 6.11 3.18 -10.40
CA ALA A 35 6.75 3.58 -11.65
C ALA A 35 5.74 3.76 -12.77
N GLY A 36 6.13 4.49 -13.81
CA GLY A 36 5.31 4.67 -15.02
C GLY A 36 4.29 5.78 -14.89
N ASP A 37 3.34 5.79 -15.82
CA ASP A 37 2.27 6.80 -15.84
C ASP A 37 1.42 6.69 -14.59
N GLY A 38 1.17 7.82 -13.93
CA GLY A 38 0.42 7.85 -12.69
C GLY A 38 1.27 7.45 -11.48
N GLY A 39 2.57 7.24 -11.68
CA GLY A 39 3.49 6.84 -10.63
C GLY A 39 3.95 8.00 -9.77
N GLY A 40 4.78 7.68 -8.80
CA GLY A 40 5.32 8.64 -7.83
C GLY A 40 5.66 7.92 -6.54
N GLU A 41 5.93 8.68 -5.51
CA GLU A 41 6.21 8.14 -4.20
C GLU A 41 5.23 8.70 -3.17
N TRP A 42 4.71 7.81 -2.34
CA TRP A 42 3.81 8.17 -1.23
C TRP A 42 4.22 7.39 0.01
N THR A 43 4.07 8.01 1.16
CA THR A 43 4.34 7.33 2.43
C THR A 43 3.13 7.43 3.32
N ILE A 44 2.66 6.31 3.83
CA ILE A 44 1.59 6.29 4.82
C ILE A 44 2.16 5.97 6.19
N THR A 45 1.51 6.49 7.23
CA THR A 45 1.94 6.29 8.60
C THR A 45 0.81 5.65 9.41
N ILE A 46 1.15 4.60 10.15
CA ILE A 46 0.24 3.94 11.07
C ILE A 46 0.89 3.99 12.44
N GLU A 47 0.19 4.52 13.45
CA GLU A 47 0.66 4.60 14.82
C GLU A 47 -0.38 4.02 15.77
N ASP A 48 0.04 3.08 16.60
CA ASP A 48 -0.83 2.41 17.57
C ASP A 48 -2.10 1.86 16.92
N GLY A 49 -1.97 1.33 15.71
CA GLY A 49 -3.09 0.74 14.99
C GLY A 49 -4.02 1.76 14.33
N GLU A 50 -3.63 3.04 14.30
CA GLU A 50 -4.43 4.09 13.67
C GLU A 50 -3.74 4.62 12.41
N TYR A 51 -4.52 4.82 11.36
CA TYR A 51 -4.03 5.42 10.13
C TYR A 51 -3.89 6.92 10.32
N LYS A 52 -2.68 7.44 10.19
CA LYS A 52 -2.38 8.85 10.45
C LYS A 52 -2.34 9.71 9.19
N GLY A 53 -2.39 9.11 8.03
CA GLY A 53 -2.45 9.86 6.79
C GLY A 53 -1.38 9.46 5.79
N VAL A 54 -1.40 10.14 4.66
CA VAL A 54 -0.47 9.93 3.57
C VAL A 54 0.26 11.23 3.28
N GLN A 55 1.54 11.14 2.95
CA GLN A 55 2.32 12.29 2.51
C GLN A 55 2.93 11.96 1.15
N ASP A 56 3.15 12.98 0.33
CA ASP A 56 3.86 12.84 -0.94
C ASP A 56 5.34 12.65 -0.66
N GLY A 57 5.98 11.80 -1.45
CA GLY A 57 7.40 11.55 -1.32
C GLY A 57 7.72 10.40 -0.39
N GLY A 58 9.00 10.07 -0.32
CA GLY A 58 9.50 8.98 0.49
C GLY A 58 10.05 9.46 1.83
N VAL A 59 10.41 8.50 2.65
CA VAL A 59 11.10 8.74 3.92
C VAL A 59 12.43 7.98 3.91
N GLU A 60 13.35 8.39 4.77
CA GLU A 60 14.70 7.84 4.76
C GLU A 60 14.74 6.35 5.12
N LYS A 61 13.97 5.94 6.12
CA LYS A 61 13.96 4.56 6.58
C LYS A 61 12.53 4.06 6.80
N PRO A 62 11.80 3.75 5.71
CA PRO A 62 10.46 3.21 5.88
C PRO A 62 10.53 1.82 6.51
N THR A 63 9.49 1.47 7.27
CA THR A 63 9.36 0.12 7.80
C THR A 63 9.24 -0.89 6.66
N LEU A 64 8.53 -0.49 5.61
CA LEU A 64 8.34 -1.30 4.40
C LEU A 64 8.33 -0.39 3.18
N ASN A 65 8.99 -0.81 2.11
CA ASN A 65 8.92 -0.13 0.83
C ASN A 65 8.28 -1.07 -0.18
N VAL A 66 7.20 -0.63 -0.79
CA VAL A 66 6.48 -1.36 -1.84
C VAL A 66 6.84 -0.74 -3.18
N MET A 67 7.36 -1.55 -4.07
CA MET A 67 7.81 -1.10 -5.40
C MET A 67 7.04 -1.85 -6.48
N MET A 68 6.41 -1.11 -7.39
CA MET A 68 5.52 -1.71 -8.37
C MET A 68 5.24 -0.70 -9.48
N ASP A 69 4.82 -1.18 -10.64
CA ASP A 69 4.29 -0.33 -11.69
C ASP A 69 2.94 0.23 -11.24
N ALA A 70 2.70 1.52 -11.48
CA ALA A 70 1.48 2.20 -11.02
C ALA A 70 0.20 1.57 -11.57
N GLU A 71 0.19 1.18 -12.85
CA GLU A 71 -0.98 0.52 -13.44
C GLU A 71 -1.27 -0.81 -12.76
N LYS A 72 -0.23 -1.59 -12.49
CA LYS A 72 -0.37 -2.88 -11.81
C LYS A 72 -0.82 -2.70 -10.37
N PHE A 73 -0.36 -1.62 -9.73
CA PHE A 73 -0.78 -1.29 -8.38
C PHE A 73 -2.29 -1.02 -8.32
N VAL A 74 -2.81 -0.25 -9.27
CA VAL A 74 -4.25 0.02 -9.37
C VAL A 74 -5.03 -1.27 -9.61
N GLU A 75 -4.57 -2.14 -10.50
CA GLU A 75 -5.18 -3.44 -10.72
C GLU A 75 -5.23 -4.26 -9.43
N MET A 76 -4.13 -4.27 -8.68
CA MET A 76 -4.05 -4.98 -7.41
C MET A 76 -5.00 -4.38 -6.37
N ALA A 77 -5.05 -3.05 -6.27
CA ALA A 77 -5.93 -2.36 -5.33
C ALA A 77 -7.40 -2.64 -5.63
N ASN A 78 -7.75 -2.81 -6.89
CA ASN A 78 -9.12 -3.11 -7.32
C ASN A 78 -9.48 -4.59 -7.28
N GLY A 79 -8.53 -5.45 -6.91
CA GLY A 79 -8.77 -6.89 -6.86
C GLY A 79 -8.63 -7.60 -8.20
N ASP A 80 -8.20 -6.89 -9.25
CA ASP A 80 -8.01 -7.46 -10.59
C ASP A 80 -6.67 -8.17 -10.75
N LEU A 81 -5.74 -7.93 -9.82
CA LEU A 81 -4.44 -8.58 -9.77
C LEU A 81 -4.22 -9.13 -8.36
N ASP A 82 -3.96 -10.42 -8.26
CA ASP A 82 -3.68 -11.06 -6.98
C ASP A 82 -2.30 -10.63 -6.49
N GLY A 83 -2.23 -10.03 -5.30
CA GLY A 83 -0.98 -9.55 -4.71
C GLY A 83 0.06 -10.63 -4.50
N ARG A 84 -0.37 -11.86 -4.17
CA ARG A 84 0.56 -12.99 -3.98
C ARG A 84 1.19 -13.39 -5.31
N LYS A 85 0.38 -13.46 -6.36
CA LYS A 85 0.88 -13.76 -7.71
C LYS A 85 1.79 -12.66 -8.21
N ALA A 86 1.43 -11.40 -7.95
CA ALA A 86 2.27 -10.26 -8.33
C ALA A 86 3.64 -10.35 -7.67
N PHE A 87 3.68 -10.72 -6.38
CA PHE A 87 4.92 -10.88 -5.65
C PHE A 87 5.76 -12.04 -6.22
N LEU A 88 5.13 -13.20 -6.48
CA LEU A 88 5.81 -14.37 -7.02
C LEU A 88 6.35 -14.15 -8.43
N THR A 89 5.66 -13.35 -9.25
CA THR A 89 6.08 -13.06 -10.61
C THR A 89 6.93 -11.79 -10.71
N ARG A 90 7.32 -11.22 -9.57
CA ARG A 90 8.16 -10.02 -9.47
C ARG A 90 7.53 -8.74 -10.03
N LYS A 91 6.23 -8.71 -10.19
CA LYS A 91 5.51 -7.49 -10.52
C LYS A 91 5.39 -6.60 -9.30
N LEU A 92 5.37 -7.20 -8.12
CA LEU A 92 5.37 -6.53 -6.84
C LEU A 92 6.67 -6.87 -6.12
N LYS A 93 7.42 -5.84 -5.75
CA LYS A 93 8.65 -6.01 -4.96
C LYS A 93 8.45 -5.32 -3.62
N VAL A 94 8.94 -5.94 -2.56
CA VAL A 94 8.90 -5.36 -1.23
C VAL A 94 10.29 -5.40 -0.61
N LYS A 95 10.60 -4.39 0.17
CA LYS A 95 11.86 -4.29 0.89
C LYS A 95 11.55 -3.82 2.31
N GLY A 96 12.18 -4.44 3.29
CA GLY A 96 11.97 -4.13 4.69
C GLY A 96 11.23 -5.25 5.40
N ASN A 97 10.24 -4.91 6.22
CA ASN A 97 9.52 -5.89 7.03
C ASN A 97 8.49 -6.69 6.21
N ILE A 98 8.87 -7.88 5.77
CA ILE A 98 8.01 -8.72 4.95
C ILE A 98 6.77 -9.21 5.70
N ALA A 99 6.88 -9.43 7.01
CA ALA A 99 5.73 -9.82 7.82
C ALA A 99 4.67 -8.74 7.81
N LEU A 100 5.09 -7.46 7.81
CA LEU A 100 4.17 -6.34 7.70
C LEU A 100 3.45 -6.35 6.35
N ALA A 101 4.17 -6.67 5.25
CA ALA A 101 3.57 -6.77 3.94
C ALA A 101 2.41 -7.77 3.92
N GLN A 102 2.58 -8.90 4.58
CA GLN A 102 1.53 -9.91 4.68
C GLN A 102 0.35 -9.41 5.51
N LYS A 103 0.61 -8.68 6.58
CA LYS A 103 -0.45 -8.12 7.44
C LYS A 103 -1.26 -7.04 6.73
N MET A 104 -0.64 -6.29 5.81
CA MET A 104 -1.31 -5.21 5.09
C MET A 104 -2.57 -5.67 4.36
N GLN A 105 -2.62 -6.90 3.90
CA GLN A 105 -3.79 -7.43 3.24
C GLN A 105 -5.00 -7.49 4.16
N LYS A 106 -4.77 -7.53 5.48
CA LYS A 106 -5.85 -7.58 6.46
C LYS A 106 -6.40 -6.20 6.77
N PHE A 107 -5.55 -5.20 6.90
CA PHE A 107 -6.03 -3.86 7.23
C PHE A 107 -6.23 -2.92 6.03
N PHE A 108 -5.76 -3.32 4.83
CA PHE A 108 -6.06 -2.65 3.57
C PHE A 108 -6.57 -3.70 2.58
N PRO A 109 -7.83 -4.13 2.71
CA PRO A 109 -8.35 -5.17 1.82
C PRO A 109 -8.46 -4.66 0.38
N GLN A 110 -8.25 -5.59 -0.56
CA GLN A 110 -8.32 -5.31 -1.99
C GLN A 110 -9.72 -5.56 -2.52
N GLY A 111 -10.07 -4.82 -3.56
CA GLY A 111 -11.30 -5.01 -4.30
C GLY A 111 -12.49 -4.34 -3.70
#